data_dbd0bcfcbc67440d3c3eb463dc4b29d2
#
_entry.id   dbd0bcfcbc67440d3c3eb463dc4b29d2
#
_cell.length_a   1.000
_cell.length_b   1.000
_cell.length_c   1.000
_cell.angle_alpha   90.00
_cell.angle_beta   90.00
_cell.angle_gamma   90.00
#
_symmetry.space_group_name_H-M   'P 1'
#
loop_
_entity.id
_entity.type
_entity.pdbx_description
1 polymer ?
#
loop_
_entity_poly.entity_id
_entity_poly.type
_entity_poly.pdbx_seq_one_letter_code
_entity_poly.pdbx_strand_id
1 'polypeptide(L)'
;MCFSIAVNRRVHLNHEPSQRFTVMNILFKEPISQILTCCILIGSLTARLDGAEALTEARMALAQWVEVEKTISSETKAWKEKKGLLQQMTEVAKSEVSLMKDELEDLKTEASRAEAQRTQLSKEHEAHVQVSAHVRQFLEVIEPRLESLLPKFPESLTEKLQPMMDRLSKLKEDKSGRLAARMQILVAAIAEIQRFDQVVTVSQTLITMPSGQTQEVSTIHFGLGASYFVSEDGLKSGVGGRLDGNWQWISQNSIAPEVKKAIAIADGRSVETGFISLPVTTQKTER
;
A
#
# COMPACT_ATOMS: atom_id res chain seq x y z
N MET A 1 29.00 -14.58 0.35
CA MET A 1 29.52 -15.43 -0.73
C MET A 1 29.14 -14.80 -2.06
N CYS A 2 30.18 -14.30 -2.71
CA CYS A 2 30.14 -13.65 -4.01
C CYS A 2 29.76 -14.61 -5.14
N PHE A 3 28.97 -14.17 -6.08
CA PHE A 3 29.20 -14.50 -7.49
C PHE A 3 28.76 -13.35 -8.37
N SER A 4 29.77 -12.63 -8.78
CA SER A 4 29.80 -11.64 -9.85
C SER A 4 30.03 -12.40 -11.15
N ILE A 5 29.16 -12.26 -12.13
CA ILE A 5 29.47 -12.61 -13.52
C ILE A 5 29.10 -11.43 -14.39
N ALA A 6 30.14 -10.65 -14.68
CA ALA A 6 30.17 -9.70 -15.76
C ALA A 6 30.41 -10.47 -17.07
N VAL A 7 29.52 -10.37 -18.04
CA VAL A 7 29.82 -10.71 -19.42
C VAL A 7 29.64 -9.47 -20.27
N ASN A 8 30.77 -8.81 -20.44
CA ASN A 8 30.97 -7.75 -21.40
C ASN A 8 31.33 -8.41 -22.74
N ARG A 9 30.45 -8.30 -23.72
CA ARG A 9 30.78 -8.60 -25.10
C ARG A 9 30.37 -7.43 -26.00
N ARG A 10 31.27 -6.50 -26.11
CA ARG A 10 31.30 -5.53 -27.22
C ARG A 10 31.57 -6.31 -28.51
N VAL A 11 30.65 -6.36 -29.41
CA VAL A 11 30.88 -6.67 -30.80
C VAL A 11 30.98 -5.35 -31.56
N HIS A 12 32.18 -4.95 -31.82
CA HIS A 12 32.52 -3.93 -32.81
C HIS A 12 32.19 -4.49 -34.19
N LEU A 13 31.15 -4.01 -34.81
CA LEU A 13 30.97 -4.13 -36.26
C LEU A 13 31.37 -2.81 -36.89
N ASN A 14 32.62 -2.79 -37.31
CA ASN A 14 33.11 -1.84 -38.29
C ASN A 14 32.35 -2.10 -39.59
N HIS A 15 31.58 -1.16 -40.01
CA HIS A 15 30.98 -1.13 -41.32
C HIS A 15 31.62 0.04 -42.10
N GLU A 16 32.69 -0.25 -42.83
CA GLU A 16 33.07 0.57 -43.96
C GLU A 16 32.38 0.03 -45.20
N PRO A 17 31.67 0.85 -45.95
CA PRO A 17 31.38 0.59 -47.34
C PRO A 17 31.87 1.75 -48.18
N SER A 18 32.90 1.57 -48.85
CA SER A 18 33.22 2.37 -50.05
C SER A 18 34.52 1.85 -50.59
N GLN A 19 34.44 1.08 -51.64
CA GLN A 19 35.40 1.20 -52.73
C GLN A 19 35.03 0.24 -53.88
N ARG A 20 34.93 0.88 -55.01
CA ARG A 20 35.32 0.33 -56.33
C ARG A 20 34.26 -0.34 -57.17
N PHE A 21 33.46 0.49 -57.78
CA PHE A 21 33.10 0.25 -59.18
C PHE A 21 33.60 1.45 -60.04
N THR A 22 34.87 1.51 -60.23
CA THR A 22 35.49 2.41 -61.21
C THR A 22 36.66 1.63 -61.77
N VAL A 23 36.46 0.81 -62.75
CA VAL A 23 37.41 0.38 -63.77
C VAL A 23 36.61 -0.47 -64.73
N MET A 24 36.11 0.11 -65.81
CA MET A 24 35.98 -0.51 -67.12
C MET A 24 35.42 0.49 -68.11
N ASN A 25 36.16 1.58 -68.29
CA ASN A 25 35.85 2.52 -69.35
C ASN A 25 37.15 3.03 -69.97
N ILE A 26 38.08 2.14 -70.27
CA ILE A 26 39.26 2.45 -71.09
C ILE A 26 39.55 1.20 -71.94
N LEU A 27 39.26 1.27 -73.18
CA LEU A 27 39.83 0.52 -74.31
C LEU A 27 38.76 0.30 -75.39
N PHE A 28 38.41 1.36 -76.09
CA PHE A 28 37.95 1.24 -77.44
C PHE A 28 38.01 2.64 -78.06
N LYS A 29 39.21 3.08 -78.30
CA LYS A 29 39.47 4.19 -79.19
C LYS A 29 40.63 3.77 -80.09
N GLU A 30 40.33 3.66 -81.39
CA GLU A 30 41.15 3.48 -82.52
C GLU A 30 41.36 2.06 -83.07
N PRO A 31 41.44 1.89 -84.38
CA PRO A 31 41.16 2.82 -85.49
C PRO A 31 40.24 2.17 -86.58
N ILE A 32 39.14 2.82 -86.87
CA ILE A 32 38.25 2.46 -88.02
C ILE A 32 38.82 2.85 -89.40
N SER A 33 39.98 3.41 -89.42
CA SER A 33 40.58 3.98 -90.71
C SER A 33 41.38 2.97 -91.52
N GLN A 34 41.74 1.79 -91.04
CA GLN A 34 42.57 0.83 -91.82
C GLN A 34 41.85 -0.39 -92.38
N ILE A 35 40.59 -0.59 -92.04
CA ILE A 35 39.82 -1.73 -92.55
C ILE A 35 39.04 -1.34 -93.86
N LEU A 36 38.91 -0.08 -94.18
CA LEU A 36 38.15 0.39 -95.37
C LEU A 36 38.89 0.26 -96.67
N THR A 37 40.17 -0.01 -96.69
CA THR A 37 40.95 -0.14 -97.93
C THR A 37 41.19 -1.58 -98.37
N CYS A 38 40.89 -2.58 -97.57
CA CYS A 38 41.08 -4.01 -97.95
C CYS A 38 39.84 -4.72 -98.49
N CYS A 39 38.65 -4.10 -98.35
CA CYS A 39 37.37 -4.70 -98.79
C CYS A 39 36.94 -4.32 -100.23
N ILE A 40 37.72 -3.50 -100.98
CA ILE A 40 37.36 -3.10 -102.35
C ILE A 40 37.95 -4.03 -103.42
N LEU A 41 38.87 -4.92 -103.12
CA LEU A 41 39.57 -5.76 -104.06
C LEU A 41 39.17 -7.26 -104.13
N ILE A 42 38.22 -7.72 -103.33
CA ILE A 42 37.74 -9.09 -103.36
C ILE A 42 36.22 -9.17 -103.68
N GLY A 43 35.64 -8.10 -104.22
CA GLY A 43 34.22 -7.99 -104.49
C GLY A 43 33.71 -8.37 -105.89
N SER A 44 34.44 -9.22 -106.64
CA SER A 44 33.98 -9.59 -107.99
C SER A 44 34.11 -11.05 -108.36
N LEU A 45 33.76 -11.95 -107.40
CA LEU A 45 33.48 -13.30 -107.85
C LEU A 45 32.58 -14.02 -106.81
N THR A 46 31.38 -14.44 -107.29
CA THR A 46 30.39 -15.25 -106.64
C THR A 46 29.31 -14.46 -105.80
N ALA A 47 28.57 -13.62 -106.50
CA ALA A 47 27.22 -13.25 -106.05
C ALA A 47 26.20 -14.10 -106.87
N ARG A 48 25.93 -15.27 -106.45
CA ARG A 48 24.62 -15.92 -106.76
C ARG A 48 24.32 -16.95 -105.70
N LEU A 49 23.16 -16.81 -105.17
CA LEU A 49 22.39 -17.74 -104.26
C LEU A 49 22.84 -17.65 -102.81
N ASP A 50 22.06 -16.98 -102.02
CA ASP A 50 21.39 -17.33 -100.81
C ASP A 50 20.78 -16.11 -100.11
N GLY A 51 20.26 -15.15 -100.88
CA GLY A 51 19.62 -13.98 -100.31
C GLY A 51 18.27 -14.24 -99.55
N ALA A 52 17.64 -15.39 -99.82
CA ALA A 52 16.40 -15.72 -99.17
C ALA A 52 16.61 -16.45 -97.79
N GLU A 53 17.69 -17.27 -97.75
CA GLU A 53 18.01 -18.01 -96.53
C GLU A 53 18.64 -17.11 -95.46
N ALA A 54 19.55 -16.29 -95.82
CA ALA A 54 20.14 -15.29 -94.93
C ALA A 54 19.11 -14.25 -94.41
N LEU A 55 18.05 -13.93 -95.22
CA LEU A 55 17.02 -13.04 -94.85
C LEU A 55 16.01 -13.72 -93.81
N THR A 56 15.81 -15.01 -93.99
CA THR A 56 15.01 -15.80 -93.05
C THR A 56 15.75 -16.03 -91.71
N GLU A 57 17.04 -16.28 -91.73
CA GLU A 57 17.87 -16.44 -90.54
C GLU A 57 17.99 -15.08 -89.80
N ALA A 58 18.19 -13.97 -90.50
CA ALA A 58 18.14 -12.65 -89.83
C ALA A 58 16.78 -12.30 -89.23
N ARG A 59 15.64 -12.72 -89.83
CA ARG A 59 14.30 -12.54 -89.27
C ARG A 59 14.08 -13.46 -88.01
N MET A 60 14.58 -14.66 -88.03
CA MET A 60 14.51 -15.53 -86.88
C MET A 60 15.42 -15.03 -85.76
N ALA A 61 16.57 -14.54 -86.00
CA ALA A 61 17.44 -13.94 -84.98
C ALA A 61 16.81 -12.63 -84.43
N LEU A 62 16.15 -11.82 -85.23
CA LEU A 62 15.43 -10.63 -84.81
C LEU A 62 14.21 -10.99 -83.96
N ALA A 63 13.50 -12.03 -84.37
CA ALA A 63 12.35 -12.56 -83.55
C ALA A 63 12.79 -13.09 -82.19
N GLN A 64 13.88 -13.86 -82.18
CA GLN A 64 14.49 -14.33 -80.90
C GLN A 64 14.99 -13.16 -80.03
N TRP A 65 15.63 -12.17 -80.60
CA TRP A 65 16.10 -10.97 -79.94
C TRP A 65 14.91 -10.21 -79.27
N VAL A 66 13.80 -10.00 -80.03
CA VAL A 66 12.57 -9.35 -79.52
C VAL A 66 11.94 -10.18 -78.39
N GLU A 67 11.95 -11.51 -78.47
CA GLU A 67 11.45 -12.40 -77.43
C GLU A 67 12.28 -12.31 -76.17
N VAL A 68 13.60 -12.31 -76.29
CA VAL A 68 14.55 -12.12 -75.14
C VAL A 68 14.37 -10.73 -74.54
N GLU A 69 14.29 -9.65 -75.32
CA GLU A 69 14.06 -8.30 -74.82
C GLU A 69 12.73 -8.15 -74.08
N LYS A 70 11.67 -8.80 -74.63
CA LYS A 70 10.39 -8.86 -73.98
C LYS A 70 10.41 -9.58 -72.63
N THR A 71 11.18 -10.71 -72.59
CA THR A 71 11.38 -11.49 -71.38
C THR A 71 12.15 -10.68 -70.34
N ILE A 72 13.28 -10.06 -70.69
CA ILE A 72 14.08 -9.16 -69.81
C ILE A 72 13.22 -8.01 -69.31
N SER A 73 12.42 -7.39 -70.17
CA SER A 73 11.52 -6.29 -69.77
C SER A 73 10.47 -6.75 -68.75
N SER A 74 9.85 -7.92 -68.97
CA SER A 74 8.86 -8.51 -68.07
C SER A 74 9.46 -8.90 -66.71
N GLU A 75 10.62 -9.56 -66.75
CA GLU A 75 11.34 -9.94 -65.53
C GLU A 75 11.83 -8.72 -64.75
N THR A 76 12.34 -7.70 -65.43
CA THR A 76 12.75 -6.45 -64.81
C THR A 76 11.58 -5.76 -64.13
N LYS A 77 10.41 -5.73 -64.75
CA LYS A 77 9.19 -5.17 -64.17
C LYS A 77 8.76 -5.99 -62.94
N ALA A 78 8.68 -7.30 -63.06
CA ALA A 78 8.32 -8.21 -61.97
C ALA A 78 9.30 -8.09 -60.78
N TRP A 79 10.60 -7.95 -61.08
CA TRP A 79 11.64 -7.74 -60.07
C TRP A 79 11.47 -6.40 -59.35
N LYS A 80 11.20 -5.31 -60.08
CA LYS A 80 10.96 -3.99 -59.47
C LYS A 80 9.72 -4.01 -58.57
N GLU A 81 8.66 -4.66 -59.00
CA GLU A 81 7.43 -4.82 -58.18
C GLU A 81 7.70 -5.62 -56.90
N LYS A 82 8.40 -6.79 -57.03
CA LYS A 82 8.77 -7.61 -55.88
C LYS A 82 9.70 -6.87 -54.92
N LYS A 83 10.68 -6.14 -55.44
CA LYS A 83 11.62 -5.32 -54.67
C LYS A 83 10.86 -4.24 -53.88
N GLY A 84 9.93 -3.52 -54.53
CA GLY A 84 9.08 -2.53 -53.86
C GLY A 84 8.26 -3.13 -52.75
N LEU A 85 7.61 -4.27 -53.00
CA LEU A 85 6.83 -4.97 -51.97
C LEU A 85 7.70 -5.42 -50.77
N LEU A 86 8.87 -6.01 -51.04
CA LEU A 86 9.79 -6.43 -49.99
C LEU A 86 10.30 -5.25 -49.15
N GLN A 87 10.56 -4.10 -49.81
CA GLN A 87 10.94 -2.89 -49.10
C GLN A 87 9.80 -2.40 -48.16
N GLN A 88 8.57 -2.37 -48.65
CA GLN A 88 7.43 -1.99 -47.84
C GLN A 88 7.23 -2.97 -46.66
N MET A 89 7.30 -4.29 -46.91
CA MET A 89 7.21 -5.29 -45.81
C MET A 89 8.32 -5.11 -44.79
N THR A 90 9.52 -4.78 -45.21
CA THR A 90 10.65 -4.52 -44.32
C THR A 90 10.43 -3.28 -43.45
N GLU A 91 9.87 -2.22 -43.99
CA GLU A 91 9.55 -1.01 -43.22
C GLU A 91 8.41 -1.27 -42.21
N VAL A 92 7.37 -2.00 -42.62
CA VAL A 92 6.30 -2.41 -41.68
C VAL A 92 6.85 -3.26 -40.54
N ALA A 93 7.66 -4.28 -40.88
CA ALA A 93 8.28 -5.14 -39.87
C ALA A 93 9.20 -4.35 -38.90
N LYS A 94 9.96 -3.37 -39.41
CA LYS A 94 10.80 -2.49 -38.58
C LYS A 94 9.95 -1.64 -37.63
N SER A 95 8.83 -1.06 -38.11
CA SER A 95 7.95 -0.27 -37.30
C SER A 95 7.28 -1.12 -36.21
N GLU A 96 6.86 -2.34 -36.55
CA GLU A 96 6.29 -3.29 -35.59
C GLU A 96 7.31 -3.70 -34.49
N VAL A 97 8.55 -3.98 -34.86
CA VAL A 97 9.63 -4.25 -33.91
C VAL A 97 9.90 -3.06 -32.99
N SER A 98 9.81 -1.82 -33.52
CA SER A 98 9.96 -0.62 -32.70
C SER A 98 8.84 -0.50 -31.69
N LEU A 99 7.58 -0.64 -32.13
CA LEU A 99 6.40 -0.60 -31.24
C LEU A 99 6.46 -1.67 -30.14
N MET A 100 6.83 -2.91 -30.50
CA MET A 100 6.99 -3.97 -29.52
C MET A 100 8.11 -3.70 -28.51
N LYS A 101 9.19 -3.02 -28.91
CA LYS A 101 10.26 -2.62 -28.00
C LYS A 101 9.79 -1.55 -27.02
N ASP A 102 9.05 -0.56 -27.48
CA ASP A 102 8.50 0.50 -26.63
C ASP A 102 7.50 -0.09 -25.63
N GLU A 103 6.60 -0.96 -26.09
CA GLU A 103 5.66 -1.68 -25.23
C GLU A 103 6.38 -2.55 -24.17
N LEU A 104 7.45 -3.22 -24.55
CA LEU A 104 8.25 -4.03 -23.64
C LEU A 104 8.95 -3.18 -22.57
N GLU A 105 9.40 -1.97 -22.92
CA GLU A 105 9.98 -1.01 -21.97
C GLU A 105 8.93 -0.51 -20.99
N ASP A 106 7.74 -0.15 -21.48
CA ASP A 106 6.60 0.27 -20.64
C ASP A 106 6.19 -0.83 -19.67
N LEU A 107 6.02 -2.06 -20.14
CA LEU A 107 5.70 -3.21 -19.31
C LEU A 107 6.77 -3.49 -18.24
N LYS A 108 8.05 -3.32 -18.57
CA LYS A 108 9.14 -3.45 -17.58
C LYS A 108 9.06 -2.36 -16.51
N THR A 109 8.74 -1.13 -16.89
CA THR A 109 8.60 -0.03 -15.93
C THR A 109 7.40 -0.25 -15.02
N GLU A 110 6.27 -0.71 -15.56
CA GLU A 110 5.08 -1.07 -14.77
C GLU A 110 5.36 -2.24 -13.83
N ALA A 111 6.01 -3.29 -14.30
CA ALA A 111 6.40 -4.43 -13.47
C ALA A 111 7.32 -3.99 -12.31
N SER A 112 8.28 -3.12 -12.58
CA SER A 112 9.16 -2.56 -11.55
C SER A 112 8.41 -1.72 -10.52
N ARG A 113 7.44 -0.90 -10.95
CA ARG A 113 6.57 -0.12 -10.06
C ARG A 113 5.69 -1.03 -9.20
N ALA A 114 5.08 -2.04 -9.81
CA ALA A 114 4.25 -3.01 -9.11
C ALA A 114 5.04 -3.77 -8.04
N GLU A 115 6.27 -4.18 -8.34
CA GLU A 115 7.15 -4.86 -7.38
C GLU A 115 7.59 -3.93 -6.23
N ALA A 116 7.87 -2.66 -6.52
CA ALA A 116 8.17 -1.66 -5.51
C ALA A 116 6.97 -1.43 -4.58
N GLN A 117 5.76 -1.30 -5.13
CA GLN A 117 4.53 -1.17 -4.35
C GLN A 117 4.26 -2.42 -3.50
N ARG A 118 4.42 -3.61 -4.07
CA ARG A 118 4.28 -4.88 -3.34
C ARG A 118 5.24 -4.96 -2.17
N THR A 119 6.50 -4.59 -2.38
CA THR A 119 7.52 -4.57 -1.33
C THR A 119 7.17 -3.58 -0.23
N GLN A 120 6.67 -2.39 -0.59
CA GLN A 120 6.24 -1.38 0.36
C GLN A 120 5.04 -1.87 1.18
N LEU A 121 4.00 -2.39 0.53
CA LEU A 121 2.81 -2.95 1.19
C LEU A 121 3.15 -4.12 2.10
N SER A 122 4.12 -4.97 1.70
CA SER A 122 4.59 -6.08 2.55
C SER A 122 5.24 -5.56 3.82
N LYS A 123 6.07 -4.54 3.74
CA LYS A 123 6.70 -3.90 4.92
C LYS A 123 5.67 -3.25 5.84
N GLU A 124 4.70 -2.54 5.27
CA GLU A 124 3.61 -1.93 6.02
C GLU A 124 2.75 -2.99 6.71
N HIS A 125 2.41 -4.06 6.00
CA HIS A 125 1.67 -5.18 6.57
C HIS A 125 2.43 -5.82 7.75
N GLU A 126 3.72 -6.07 7.58
CA GLU A 126 4.57 -6.64 8.64
C GLU A 126 4.63 -5.71 9.86
N ALA A 127 4.79 -4.39 9.66
CA ALA A 127 4.73 -3.42 10.74
C ALA A 127 3.36 -3.43 11.46
N HIS A 128 2.25 -3.51 10.73
CA HIS A 128 0.91 -3.61 11.31
C HIS A 128 0.71 -4.91 12.10
N VAL A 129 1.24 -6.03 11.63
CA VAL A 129 1.21 -7.30 12.37
C VAL A 129 1.96 -7.19 13.70
N GLN A 130 3.16 -6.59 13.68
CA GLN A 130 3.95 -6.38 14.89
C GLN A 130 3.23 -5.46 15.89
N VAL A 131 2.71 -4.32 15.43
CA VAL A 131 1.93 -3.40 16.29
C VAL A 131 0.71 -4.12 16.88
N SER A 132 -0.01 -4.89 16.08
CA SER A 132 -1.17 -5.67 16.54
C SER A 132 -0.79 -6.71 17.61
N ALA A 133 0.38 -7.33 17.46
CA ALA A 133 0.89 -8.28 18.46
C ALA A 133 1.21 -7.57 19.79
N HIS A 134 1.86 -6.42 19.76
CA HIS A 134 2.13 -5.63 20.96
C HIS A 134 0.86 -5.13 21.64
N VAL A 135 -0.11 -4.64 20.87
CA VAL A 135 -1.41 -4.21 21.43
C VAL A 135 -2.14 -5.38 22.08
N ARG A 136 -2.12 -6.56 21.46
CA ARG A 136 -2.72 -7.77 22.06
C ARG A 136 -2.08 -8.11 23.40
N GLN A 137 -0.74 -8.16 23.43
CA GLN A 137 -0.02 -8.43 24.66
C GLN A 137 -0.31 -7.39 25.76
N PHE A 138 -0.38 -6.12 25.41
CA PHE A 138 -0.77 -5.05 26.33
C PHE A 138 -2.17 -5.27 26.90
N LEU A 139 -3.16 -5.58 26.06
CA LEU A 139 -4.54 -5.85 26.50
C LEU A 139 -4.62 -7.06 27.41
N GLU A 140 -3.89 -8.14 27.13
CA GLU A 140 -3.84 -9.34 27.95
C GLU A 140 -3.32 -9.08 29.38
N VAL A 141 -2.50 -8.06 29.56
CA VAL A 141 -1.98 -7.66 30.88
C VAL A 141 -2.92 -6.67 31.59
N ILE A 142 -3.42 -5.67 30.86
CA ILE A 142 -4.16 -4.56 31.48
C ILE A 142 -5.61 -4.92 31.78
N GLU A 143 -6.28 -5.70 30.94
CA GLU A 143 -7.67 -6.08 31.17
C GLU A 143 -7.89 -6.84 32.49
N PRO A 144 -7.15 -7.90 32.81
CA PRO A 144 -7.28 -8.57 34.11
C PRO A 144 -6.93 -7.66 35.29
N ARG A 145 -5.99 -6.72 35.05
CA ARG A 145 -5.62 -5.75 36.09
C ARG A 145 -6.76 -4.78 36.37
N LEU A 146 -7.45 -4.30 35.33
CA LEU A 146 -8.61 -3.45 35.49
C LEU A 146 -9.76 -4.19 36.17
N GLU A 147 -10.03 -5.45 35.77
CA GLU A 147 -11.05 -6.31 36.41
C GLU A 147 -10.77 -6.50 37.91
N SER A 148 -9.51 -6.69 38.29
CA SER A 148 -9.09 -6.82 39.70
C SER A 148 -9.20 -5.53 40.52
N LEU A 149 -9.32 -4.37 39.85
CA LEU A 149 -9.49 -3.07 40.48
C LEU A 149 -10.97 -2.71 40.71
N LEU A 150 -11.90 -3.28 39.93
CA LEU A 150 -13.32 -2.97 40.02
C LEU A 150 -13.87 -3.07 41.46
N PRO A 151 -13.61 -4.16 42.23
CA PRO A 151 -14.15 -4.28 43.60
C PRO A 151 -13.51 -3.27 44.58
N LYS A 152 -12.48 -2.55 44.16
CA LYS A 152 -11.78 -1.53 44.98
C LYS A 152 -12.31 -0.12 44.73
N PHE A 153 -13.20 0.05 43.76
CA PHE A 153 -13.79 1.33 43.44
C PHE A 153 -15.15 1.54 44.18
N PRO A 154 -15.54 2.81 44.37
CA PRO A 154 -16.87 3.14 44.85
C PRO A 154 -17.94 2.59 43.91
N GLU A 155 -19.12 2.25 44.50
CA GLU A 155 -20.24 1.68 43.77
C GLU A 155 -20.70 2.59 42.62
N SER A 156 -20.77 3.90 42.86
CA SER A 156 -21.12 4.92 41.84
C SER A 156 -20.19 4.95 40.61
N LEU A 157 -18.91 4.59 40.77
CA LEU A 157 -17.98 4.44 39.66
C LEU A 157 -18.12 3.05 39.02
N THR A 158 -18.26 2.02 39.82
CA THR A 158 -18.43 0.64 39.35
C THR A 158 -19.65 0.51 38.45
N GLU A 159 -20.78 1.12 38.81
CA GLU A 159 -21.99 1.14 37.98
C GLU A 159 -21.75 1.77 36.60
N LYS A 160 -20.94 2.82 36.52
CA LYS A 160 -20.57 3.46 35.22
C LYS A 160 -19.63 2.61 34.41
N LEU A 161 -18.75 1.85 35.04
CA LEU A 161 -17.76 1.00 34.36
C LEU A 161 -18.36 -0.35 33.92
N GLN A 162 -19.38 -0.85 34.61
CA GLN A 162 -20.01 -2.17 34.38
C GLN A 162 -20.40 -2.37 32.91
N PRO A 163 -21.14 -1.45 32.24
CA PRO A 163 -21.51 -1.65 30.84
C PRO A 163 -20.31 -1.69 29.88
N MET A 164 -19.21 -1.06 30.26
CA MET A 164 -17.97 -1.11 29.47
C MET A 164 -17.27 -2.46 29.64
N MET A 165 -17.24 -2.98 30.87
CA MET A 165 -16.66 -4.29 31.17
C MET A 165 -17.47 -5.43 30.55
N ASP A 166 -18.81 -5.34 30.54
CA ASP A 166 -19.69 -6.31 29.88
C ASP A 166 -19.46 -6.34 28.35
N ARG A 167 -19.23 -5.18 27.76
CA ARG A 167 -18.85 -5.10 26.33
C ARG A 167 -17.47 -5.70 26.07
N LEU A 168 -16.52 -5.43 26.95
CA LEU A 168 -15.16 -5.95 26.85
C LEU A 168 -15.15 -7.48 26.92
N SER A 169 -15.89 -8.07 27.85
CA SER A 169 -16.01 -9.53 28.00
C SER A 169 -16.61 -10.18 26.76
N LYS A 170 -17.69 -9.61 26.19
CA LYS A 170 -18.27 -10.08 24.92
C LYS A 170 -17.30 -10.05 23.76
N LEU A 171 -16.47 -9.00 23.68
CA LEU A 171 -15.43 -8.90 22.64
C LEU A 171 -14.25 -9.85 22.84
N LYS A 172 -14.00 -10.31 24.06
CA LYS A 172 -13.01 -11.36 24.34
C LYS A 172 -13.45 -12.73 23.81
N GLU A 173 -14.74 -13.04 23.90
CA GLU A 173 -15.31 -14.30 23.39
C GLU A 173 -15.32 -14.36 21.86
N ASP A 174 -15.39 -13.20 21.19
CA ASP A 174 -15.39 -13.11 19.74
C ASP A 174 -13.97 -13.28 19.20
N LYS A 175 -13.70 -14.45 18.60
CA LYS A 175 -12.41 -14.82 17.97
C LYS A 175 -12.01 -13.90 16.80
N SER A 176 -12.91 -13.04 16.31
CA SER A 176 -12.66 -12.12 15.19
C SER A 176 -11.68 -10.99 15.51
N GLY A 177 -11.17 -10.95 16.73
CA GLY A 177 -10.01 -10.15 17.10
C GLY A 177 -10.17 -8.65 16.93
N ARG A 178 -11.28 -8.07 17.37
CA ARG A 178 -11.52 -6.62 17.33
C ARG A 178 -10.63 -5.87 18.33
N LEU A 179 -9.30 -5.99 18.14
CA LEU A 179 -8.29 -5.36 19.00
C LEU A 179 -8.52 -3.86 19.19
N ALA A 180 -8.86 -3.16 18.12
CA ALA A 180 -9.13 -1.73 18.15
C ALA A 180 -10.34 -1.41 19.03
N ALA A 181 -11.42 -2.20 18.96
CA ALA A 181 -12.60 -2.00 19.77
C ALA A 181 -12.33 -2.29 21.26
N ARG A 182 -11.57 -3.35 21.57
CA ARG A 182 -11.15 -3.64 22.96
C ARG A 182 -10.30 -2.51 23.52
N MET A 183 -9.32 -2.05 22.77
CA MET A 183 -8.46 -0.92 23.16
C MET A 183 -9.28 0.35 23.41
N GLN A 184 -10.25 0.64 22.53
CA GLN A 184 -11.13 1.81 22.66
C GLN A 184 -11.96 1.76 23.95
N ILE A 185 -12.53 0.60 24.30
CA ILE A 185 -13.29 0.42 25.54
C ILE A 185 -12.38 0.59 26.75
N LEU A 186 -11.19 0.01 26.71
CA LEU A 186 -10.21 0.15 27.80
C LEU A 186 -9.81 1.61 28.04
N VAL A 187 -9.52 2.34 26.97
CA VAL A 187 -9.19 3.77 27.05
C VAL A 187 -10.36 4.58 27.60
N ALA A 188 -11.60 4.27 27.17
CA ALA A 188 -12.79 4.92 27.67
C ALA A 188 -13.03 4.65 29.17
N ALA A 189 -12.79 3.42 29.62
CA ALA A 189 -12.89 3.05 31.03
C ALA A 189 -11.84 3.79 31.88
N ILE A 190 -10.60 3.87 31.42
CA ILE A 190 -9.54 4.63 32.10
C ILE A 190 -9.87 6.12 32.13
N ALA A 191 -10.40 6.69 31.06
CA ALA A 191 -10.81 8.08 31.01
C ALA A 191 -11.94 8.39 31.98
N GLU A 192 -12.91 7.46 32.17
CA GLU A 192 -14.00 7.63 33.15
C GLU A 192 -13.46 7.56 34.59
N ILE A 193 -12.50 6.66 34.85
CA ILE A 193 -11.79 6.61 36.14
C ILE A 193 -11.07 7.91 36.44
N GLN A 194 -10.35 8.45 35.47
CA GLN A 194 -9.64 9.74 35.60
C GLN A 194 -10.61 10.90 35.82
N ARG A 195 -11.73 10.92 35.10
CA ARG A 195 -12.76 11.93 35.27
C ARG A 195 -13.33 11.89 36.67
N PHE A 196 -13.64 10.70 37.17
CA PHE A 196 -14.15 10.50 38.53
C PHE A 196 -13.14 10.99 39.56
N ASP A 197 -11.86 10.73 39.37
CA ASP A 197 -10.77 11.14 40.27
C ASP A 197 -10.60 12.68 40.33
N GLN A 198 -10.91 13.39 39.25
CA GLN A 198 -10.72 14.85 39.15
C GLN A 198 -11.94 15.68 39.61
N VAL A 199 -13.09 15.06 39.81
CA VAL A 199 -14.35 15.76 40.10
C VAL A 199 -14.91 15.35 41.42
N VAL A 200 -15.52 16.29 42.13
CA VAL A 200 -16.38 15.96 43.29
C VAL A 200 -17.70 15.44 42.77
N THR A 201 -18.03 14.20 43.13
CA THR A 201 -19.25 13.54 42.67
C THR A 201 -20.20 13.33 43.87
N VAL A 202 -21.44 13.82 43.75
CA VAL A 202 -22.52 13.54 44.71
C VAL A 202 -23.46 12.55 44.06
N SER A 203 -23.87 11.50 44.79
CA SER A 203 -24.81 10.51 44.31
C SER A 203 -25.68 9.99 45.50
N GLN A 204 -26.83 9.46 45.15
CA GLN A 204 -27.68 8.70 46.09
C GLN A 204 -27.46 7.21 45.84
N THR A 205 -27.15 6.47 46.88
CA THR A 205 -26.76 5.06 46.77
C THR A 205 -27.38 4.29 47.92
N LEU A 206 -27.79 3.04 47.66
CA LEU A 206 -28.25 2.13 48.68
C LEU A 206 -27.05 1.47 49.37
N ILE A 207 -26.83 1.77 50.62
CA ILE A 207 -25.73 1.18 51.39
C ILE A 207 -26.29 0.15 52.38
N THR A 208 -25.67 -1.03 52.39
CA THR A 208 -25.92 -2.03 53.42
C THR A 208 -25.07 -1.72 54.64
N MET A 209 -25.69 -1.34 55.73
CA MET A 209 -25.06 -1.07 57.01
C MET A 209 -24.48 -2.33 57.66
N PRO A 210 -23.49 -2.23 58.55
CA PRO A 210 -23.00 -3.37 59.30
C PRO A 210 -24.11 -4.10 60.13
N SER A 211 -25.21 -3.42 60.37
CA SER A 211 -26.44 -4.01 61.02
C SER A 211 -27.25 -4.88 60.08
N GLY A 212 -26.87 -5.03 58.78
CA GLY A 212 -27.63 -5.78 57.77
C GLY A 212 -28.82 -5.01 57.17
N GLN A 213 -29.09 -3.77 57.60
CA GLN A 213 -30.13 -2.93 57.01
C GLN A 213 -29.62 -2.17 55.80
N THR A 214 -30.34 -2.23 54.68
CA THR A 214 -30.07 -1.41 53.49
C THR A 214 -30.83 -0.11 53.65
N GLN A 215 -30.12 1.01 53.50
CA GLN A 215 -30.68 2.36 53.63
C GLN A 215 -30.18 3.22 52.45
N GLU A 216 -31.06 4.06 51.93
CA GLU A 216 -30.67 5.07 50.96
C GLU A 216 -29.91 6.20 51.66
N VAL A 217 -28.77 6.55 51.12
CA VAL A 217 -27.87 7.57 51.66
C VAL A 217 -27.39 8.49 50.56
N SER A 218 -27.09 9.74 50.90
CA SER A 218 -26.37 10.63 50.03
C SER A 218 -24.88 10.43 50.21
N THR A 219 -24.17 10.20 49.14
CA THR A 219 -22.72 10.02 49.12
C THR A 219 -22.04 11.18 48.42
N ILE A 220 -20.85 11.55 48.88
CA ILE A 220 -19.97 12.50 48.26
C ILE A 220 -18.58 11.88 48.08
N HIS A 221 -18.06 11.95 46.86
CA HIS A 221 -16.76 11.41 46.51
C HIS A 221 -15.83 12.55 46.09
N PHE A 222 -14.69 12.68 46.73
CA PHE A 222 -13.58 13.56 46.34
C PHE A 222 -12.57 12.75 45.53
N GLY A 223 -12.92 12.51 44.27
CA GLY A 223 -12.20 11.57 43.45
C GLY A 223 -12.16 10.15 44.03
N LEU A 224 -11.03 9.48 43.86
CA LEU A 224 -10.76 8.14 44.42
C LEU A 224 -10.12 8.22 45.83
N GLY A 225 -9.81 9.42 46.30
CA GLY A 225 -9.03 9.63 47.54
C GLY A 225 -9.87 9.55 48.81
N ALA A 226 -11.08 10.08 48.81
CA ALA A 226 -11.95 10.11 49.99
C ALA A 226 -13.43 10.10 49.60
N SER A 227 -14.23 9.36 50.36
CA SER A 227 -15.67 9.29 50.13
C SER A 227 -16.39 9.27 51.47
N TYR A 228 -17.56 9.91 51.51
CA TYR A 228 -18.34 10.03 52.71
C TYR A 228 -19.80 9.77 52.34
N PHE A 229 -20.55 9.28 53.34
CA PHE A 229 -21.98 9.15 53.21
C PHE A 229 -22.73 9.77 54.40
N VAL A 230 -23.93 10.16 54.18
CA VAL A 230 -24.85 10.59 55.22
C VAL A 230 -26.28 10.13 54.92
N SER A 231 -26.98 9.65 55.90
CA SER A 231 -28.41 9.31 55.77
C SER A 231 -29.24 10.59 55.66
N GLU A 232 -30.44 10.49 55.11
CA GLU A 232 -31.35 11.61 54.92
C GLU A 232 -31.71 12.29 56.24
N ASP A 233 -31.93 11.50 57.26
CA ASP A 233 -32.20 11.95 58.66
C ASP A 233 -30.97 12.64 59.31
N GLY A 234 -29.75 12.41 58.80
CA GLY A 234 -28.52 12.95 59.35
C GLY A 234 -28.00 12.25 60.59
N LEU A 235 -28.60 11.12 60.98
CA LEU A 235 -28.22 10.39 62.20
C LEU A 235 -27.08 9.42 61.94
N LYS A 236 -26.96 8.94 60.70
CA LYS A 236 -25.91 7.99 60.32
C LYS A 236 -25.00 8.65 59.27
N SER A 237 -23.72 8.48 59.46
CA SER A 237 -22.72 8.91 58.50
C SER A 237 -21.50 8.01 58.61
N GLY A 238 -20.62 8.10 57.63
CA GLY A 238 -19.37 7.36 57.63
C GLY A 238 -18.46 7.71 56.48
N VAL A 239 -17.35 6.99 56.46
CA VAL A 239 -16.23 7.16 55.49
C VAL A 239 -16.17 5.91 54.61
N GLY A 240 -16.06 6.13 53.31
CA GLY A 240 -15.76 5.07 52.36
C GLY A 240 -14.25 4.87 52.23
N GLY A 241 -13.85 3.62 52.24
CA GLY A 241 -12.43 3.29 52.09
C GLY A 241 -12.21 1.85 51.65
N ARG A 242 -10.96 1.54 51.32
CA ARG A 242 -10.56 0.17 50.98
C ARG A 242 -10.22 -0.58 52.24
N LEU A 243 -10.98 -1.62 52.56
CA LEU A 243 -10.69 -2.53 53.63
C LEU A 243 -10.59 -3.96 53.08
N ASP A 244 -9.56 -4.71 53.42
CA ASP A 244 -9.29 -6.06 52.95
C ASP A 244 -9.38 -6.25 51.43
N GLY A 245 -8.94 -5.23 50.68
CA GLY A 245 -8.91 -5.26 49.22
C GLY A 245 -10.19 -4.89 48.49
N ASN A 246 -11.31 -4.67 49.22
CA ASN A 246 -12.59 -4.28 48.67
C ASN A 246 -13.01 -2.90 49.17
N TRP A 247 -13.92 -2.24 48.44
CA TRP A 247 -14.53 -1.00 48.89
C TRP A 247 -15.56 -1.29 49.99
N GLN A 248 -15.45 -0.58 51.13
CA GLN A 248 -16.35 -0.72 52.27
C GLN A 248 -16.65 0.62 52.92
N TRP A 249 -17.82 0.72 53.52
CA TRP A 249 -18.23 1.88 54.27
C TRP A 249 -18.03 1.64 55.76
N ILE A 250 -17.37 2.57 56.43
CA ILE A 250 -17.11 2.56 57.88
C ILE A 250 -17.99 3.60 58.54
N SER A 251 -18.83 3.21 59.47
CA SER A 251 -19.70 4.13 60.14
C SER A 251 -18.96 5.05 61.11
N GLN A 252 -19.16 6.36 60.95
CA GLN A 252 -18.61 7.40 61.83
C GLN A 252 -19.64 8.54 61.94
N ASN A 253 -20.58 8.43 62.87
CA ASN A 253 -21.72 9.33 62.94
C ASN A 253 -21.38 10.76 63.37
N SER A 254 -20.20 11.00 63.96
CA SER A 254 -19.74 12.32 64.39
C SER A 254 -19.51 13.29 63.25
N ILE A 255 -19.34 12.84 62.02
CA ILE A 255 -19.08 13.68 60.86
C ILE A 255 -20.33 14.06 60.07
N ALA A 256 -21.52 13.62 60.46
CA ALA A 256 -22.76 13.85 59.75
C ALA A 256 -23.06 15.30 59.39
N PRO A 257 -22.89 16.32 60.29
CA PRO A 257 -23.16 17.70 59.95
C PRO A 257 -22.18 18.25 58.89
N GLU A 258 -20.90 17.87 58.96
CA GLU A 258 -19.87 18.28 57.99
C GLU A 258 -20.09 17.66 56.61
N VAL A 259 -20.50 16.39 56.55
CA VAL A 259 -20.83 15.69 55.29
C VAL A 259 -22.07 16.32 54.64
N LYS A 260 -23.14 16.60 55.44
CA LYS A 260 -24.32 17.32 54.91
C LYS A 260 -23.96 18.68 54.33
N LYS A 261 -23.12 19.43 55.03
CA LYS A 261 -22.62 20.72 54.55
C LYS A 261 -21.83 20.57 53.25
N ALA A 262 -20.96 19.57 53.18
CA ALA A 262 -20.16 19.26 51.96
C ALA A 262 -21.07 18.99 50.75
N ILE A 263 -22.08 18.13 50.93
CA ILE A 263 -23.04 17.79 49.89
C ILE A 263 -23.84 19.03 49.45
N ALA A 264 -24.33 19.83 50.41
CA ALA A 264 -25.06 21.06 50.09
C ALA A 264 -24.25 22.09 49.29
N ILE A 265 -22.97 22.19 49.56
CA ILE A 265 -22.04 23.08 48.79
C ILE A 265 -21.80 22.47 47.40
N ALA A 266 -21.52 21.16 47.31
CA ALA A 266 -21.26 20.48 46.04
C ALA A 266 -22.46 20.50 45.09
N ASP A 267 -23.68 20.37 45.62
CA ASP A 267 -24.95 20.47 44.88
C ASP A 267 -25.37 21.92 44.57
N GLY A 268 -24.61 22.93 45.04
CA GLY A 268 -24.98 24.34 44.86
C GLY A 268 -26.21 24.80 45.67
N ARG A 269 -26.65 24.00 46.66
CA ARG A 269 -27.79 24.34 47.56
C ARG A 269 -27.42 25.29 48.66
N SER A 270 -26.12 25.44 48.97
CA SER A 270 -25.62 26.42 49.92
C SER A 270 -24.91 27.56 49.19
N VAL A 271 -25.28 28.81 49.52
CA VAL A 271 -24.63 30.02 48.99
C VAL A 271 -23.41 30.37 49.83
N GLU A 272 -23.26 29.84 51.04
CA GLU A 272 -22.12 30.13 51.90
C GLU A 272 -20.92 29.27 51.52
N THR A 273 -19.83 29.95 51.22
CA THR A 273 -18.50 29.32 51.09
C THR A 273 -17.93 29.11 52.49
N GLY A 274 -17.51 27.92 52.80
CA GLY A 274 -16.98 27.59 54.13
C GLY A 274 -15.95 26.46 54.07
N PHE A 275 -15.10 26.40 55.08
CA PHE A 275 -14.19 25.28 55.26
C PHE A 275 -14.95 24.12 55.89
N ILE A 276 -14.63 22.92 55.43
CA ILE A 276 -15.19 21.66 55.91
C ILE A 276 -14.04 20.81 56.44
N SER A 277 -14.19 20.31 57.64
CA SER A 277 -13.18 19.44 58.26
C SER A 277 -13.68 17.97 58.20
N LEU A 278 -13.14 17.19 57.30
CA LEU A 278 -13.48 15.78 57.16
C LEU A 278 -12.25 14.89 57.42
N PRO A 279 -12.42 13.75 58.12
CA PRO A 279 -11.31 12.85 58.39
C PRO A 279 -10.85 12.15 57.09
N VAL A 280 -9.58 12.23 56.77
CA VAL A 280 -8.98 11.51 55.63
C VAL A 280 -8.26 10.27 56.13
N THR A 281 -8.71 9.12 55.68
CA THR A 281 -8.04 7.86 56.02
C THR A 281 -6.90 7.61 55.08
N THR A 282 -5.68 7.92 55.49
CA THR A 282 -4.47 7.56 54.70
C THR A 282 -4.09 6.12 54.98
N GLN A 283 -4.33 5.23 54.02
CA GLN A 283 -3.75 3.89 54.08
C GLN A 283 -2.26 3.96 53.79
N LYS A 284 -1.43 3.52 54.75
CA LYS A 284 -0.01 3.37 54.54
C LYS A 284 0.19 2.25 53.51
N THR A 285 0.57 2.57 52.28
CA THR A 285 0.95 1.57 51.30
C THR A 285 2.26 0.96 51.77
N GLU A 286 2.23 -0.24 52.32
CA GLU A 286 3.45 -1.04 52.41
C GLU A 286 3.90 -1.36 51.01
N ARG A 287 5.12 -0.88 50.68
CA ARG A 287 5.82 -1.18 49.43
C ARG A 287 6.48 -2.55 49.52
#